data_c37b44417b42eb4c510d7a9622f05bd5
#
_entry.id   c37b44417b42eb4c510d7a9622f05bd5
#
_cell.length_a   1.000
_cell.length_b   1.000
_cell.length_c   1.000
_cell.angle_alpha   90.00
_cell.angle_beta   90.00
_cell.angle_gamma   90.00
#
_symmetry.space_group_name_H-M   'P 1'
#
loop_
_entity.id
_entity.type
_entity.pdbx_description
1 polymer ?
#
loop_
_entity_poly.entity_id
_entity_poly.type
_entity_poly.pdbx_seq_one_letter_code
_entity_poly.pdbx_strand_id
1 'polypeptide(L)'
;PEKMHFSESSDYKIVDALPTPSLTTDLKPVEGLVIAIKNELEAMQMYTQLANASADAAQKNVFLELASMERGHKSKLEDIYTNMAFPEAW
;
A
#
# COMPACT_ATOMS: atom_id res chain seq x y z
N PRO A 1 -13.14 -8.94 16.83
CA PRO A 1 -11.86 -9.35 16.25
C PRO A 1 -11.96 -9.64 14.77
N GLU A 2 -13.06 -10.20 14.35
CA GLU A 2 -13.23 -10.47 12.93
C GLU A 2 -13.25 -9.20 12.10
N LYS A 3 -13.87 -8.17 12.63
CA LYS A 3 -13.92 -6.90 11.95
C LYS A 3 -12.54 -6.30 11.75
N MET A 4 -11.73 -6.37 12.79
CA MET A 4 -10.37 -5.85 12.71
C MET A 4 -9.54 -6.64 11.72
N HIS A 5 -9.69 -7.94 11.78
CA HIS A 5 -8.97 -8.82 10.88
C HIS A 5 -9.36 -8.54 9.44
N PHE A 6 -10.65 -8.37 9.21
CA PHE A 6 -11.18 -8.09 7.89
C PHE A 6 -10.69 -6.74 7.36
N SER A 7 -10.67 -5.75 8.24
CA SER A 7 -10.16 -4.42 7.92
C SER A 7 -8.72 -4.47 7.50
N GLU A 8 -7.94 -5.24 8.22
CA GLU A 8 -6.53 -5.45 7.92
C GLU A 8 -6.36 -6.07 6.55
N SER A 9 -7.18 -7.07 6.25
CA SER A 9 -7.14 -7.74 4.97
C SER A 9 -7.42 -6.81 3.81
N SER A 10 -8.25 -5.79 4.02
CA SER A 10 -8.62 -4.90 2.94
C SER A 10 -7.46 -4.08 2.42
N ASP A 11 -6.36 -3.99 3.18
CA ASP A 11 -5.16 -3.30 2.73
C ASP A 11 -4.27 -4.18 1.85
N TYR A 12 -4.56 -5.48 1.77
CA TYR A 12 -3.74 -6.43 1.02
C TYR A 12 -4.51 -6.89 -0.21
N LYS A 13 -4.23 -6.23 -1.33
CA LYS A 13 -4.89 -6.54 -2.58
C LYS A 13 -4.01 -7.47 -3.41
N ILE A 14 -4.49 -7.77 -4.62
CA ILE A 14 -3.80 -8.71 -5.51
C ILE A 14 -2.32 -8.37 -5.69
N VAL A 15 -2.03 -7.08 -5.85
CA VAL A 15 -0.65 -6.64 -6.09
C VAL A 15 0.27 -7.02 -4.95
N ASP A 16 -0.24 -7.02 -3.71
CA ASP A 16 0.59 -7.33 -2.55
C ASP A 16 1.06 -8.77 -2.55
N ALA A 17 0.34 -9.65 -3.23
CA ALA A 17 0.70 -11.06 -3.34
C ALA A 17 1.63 -11.35 -4.51
N LEU A 18 1.81 -10.40 -5.41
CA LEU A 18 2.67 -10.60 -6.58
C LEU A 18 4.14 -10.45 -6.20
N PRO A 19 5.03 -11.19 -6.89
CA PRO A 19 6.46 -10.96 -6.66
C PRO A 19 6.86 -9.55 -7.11
N THR A 20 7.85 -8.99 -6.42
CA THR A 20 8.33 -7.66 -6.77
C THR A 20 9.27 -7.76 -7.98
N PRO A 21 8.95 -7.06 -9.08
CA PRO A 21 9.84 -7.08 -10.24
C PRO A 21 11.18 -6.41 -9.95
N SER A 22 12.20 -6.81 -10.69
CA SER A 22 13.51 -6.16 -10.60
C SER A 22 13.47 -4.82 -11.33
N LEU A 23 14.17 -3.86 -10.77
CA LEU A 23 14.25 -2.53 -11.36
C LEU A 23 15.33 -2.56 -12.45
N THR A 24 14.90 -2.71 -13.70
CA THR A 24 15.78 -2.82 -14.86
C THR A 24 15.40 -1.79 -15.91
N THR A 25 16.24 -1.66 -16.95
CA THR A 25 16.00 -0.67 -18.00
C THR A 25 14.82 -1.03 -18.90
N ASP A 26 14.45 -2.30 -18.94
CA ASP A 26 13.31 -2.75 -19.74
C ASP A 26 12.06 -3.01 -18.88
N LEU A 27 12.01 -2.40 -17.71
CA LEU A 27 10.85 -2.49 -16.81
C LEU A 27 9.62 -1.92 -17.49
N LYS A 28 8.53 -2.69 -17.49
CA LYS A 28 7.27 -2.23 -18.07
C LYS A 28 6.51 -1.33 -17.10
N PRO A 29 5.67 -0.42 -17.62
CA PRO A 29 4.93 0.49 -16.73
C PRO A 29 4.12 -0.23 -15.66
N VAL A 30 3.46 -1.35 -16.02
CA VAL A 30 2.65 -2.09 -15.04
C VAL A 30 3.53 -2.69 -13.95
N GLU A 31 4.76 -3.08 -14.30
CA GLU A 31 5.71 -3.59 -13.32
C GLU A 31 6.20 -2.50 -12.39
N GLY A 32 6.40 -1.30 -12.94
CA GLY A 32 6.76 -0.14 -12.12
C GLY A 32 5.68 0.19 -11.12
N LEU A 33 4.41 0.03 -11.51
CA LEU A 33 3.30 0.26 -10.59
C LEU A 33 3.32 -0.76 -9.45
N VAL A 34 3.66 -2.03 -9.73
CA VAL A 34 3.76 -3.03 -8.67
C VAL A 34 4.81 -2.60 -7.64
N ILE A 35 5.97 -2.13 -8.11
CA ILE A 35 7.02 -1.67 -7.21
C ILE A 35 6.52 -0.49 -6.36
N ALA A 36 5.87 0.48 -7.00
CA ALA A 36 5.39 1.67 -6.31
C ALA A 36 4.34 1.31 -5.25
N ILE A 37 3.42 0.40 -5.59
CA ILE A 37 2.37 -0.02 -4.66
C ILE A 37 2.99 -0.73 -3.45
N LYS A 38 3.98 -1.58 -3.68
CA LYS A 38 4.63 -2.28 -2.57
C LYS A 38 5.42 -1.32 -1.69
N ASN A 39 5.99 -0.28 -2.26
CA ASN A 39 6.66 0.76 -1.47
C ASN A 39 5.66 1.50 -0.57
N GLU A 40 4.46 1.77 -1.08
CA GLU A 40 3.44 2.41 -0.27
C GLU A 40 2.99 1.52 0.88
N LEU A 41 2.86 0.21 0.61
CA LEU A 41 2.49 -0.73 1.67
C LEU A 41 3.55 -0.75 2.77
N GLU A 42 4.82 -0.76 2.39
CA GLU A 42 5.92 -0.74 3.37
C GLU A 42 5.88 0.54 4.20
N ALA A 43 5.60 1.67 3.56
CA ALA A 43 5.50 2.94 4.26
C ALA A 43 4.34 2.92 5.27
N MET A 44 3.19 2.39 4.86
CA MET A 44 2.04 2.25 5.76
C MET A 44 2.41 1.43 6.99
N GLN A 45 3.08 0.31 6.77
CA GLN A 45 3.47 -0.57 7.86
C GLN A 45 4.48 0.10 8.79
N MET A 46 5.42 0.83 8.23
CA MET A 46 6.41 1.57 9.03
C MET A 46 5.74 2.61 9.91
N TYR A 47 4.83 3.41 9.33
CA TYR A 47 4.15 4.45 10.11
C TYR A 47 3.27 3.84 11.19
N THR A 48 2.63 2.69 10.90
CA THR A 48 1.82 2.00 11.90
C THR A 48 2.70 1.52 13.06
N GLN A 49 3.88 0.99 12.76
CA GLN A 49 4.80 0.56 13.79
C GLN A 49 5.29 1.73 14.63
N LEU A 50 5.58 2.86 13.98
CA LEU A 50 6.00 4.06 14.69
C LEU A 50 4.89 4.57 15.60
N ALA A 51 3.65 4.50 15.13
CA ALA A 51 2.51 4.90 15.95
C ALA A 51 2.40 4.01 17.18
N ASN A 52 2.55 2.70 16.98
CA ASN A 52 2.45 1.75 18.10
C ASN A 52 3.58 1.92 19.10
N ALA A 53 4.73 2.40 18.67
CA ALA A 53 5.87 2.64 19.53
C ALA A 53 5.82 4.00 20.21
N SER A 54 4.90 4.87 19.83
CA SER A 54 4.83 6.22 20.39
C SER A 54 4.13 6.21 21.74
N ALA A 55 4.77 6.82 22.72
CA ALA A 55 4.18 6.97 24.07
C ALA A 55 3.25 8.18 24.13
N ASP A 56 3.52 9.17 23.32
CA ASP A 56 2.78 10.43 23.29
C ASP A 56 1.63 10.34 22.30
N ALA A 57 0.41 10.69 22.75
CA ALA A 57 -0.78 10.58 21.90
C ALA A 57 -0.70 11.48 20.68
N ALA A 58 -0.12 12.66 20.80
CA ALA A 58 -0.01 13.57 19.66
C ALA A 58 0.93 12.99 18.61
N GLN A 59 2.04 12.44 19.04
CA GLN A 59 3.00 11.82 18.12
C GLN A 59 2.39 10.59 17.45
N LYS A 60 1.66 9.78 18.22
CA LYS A 60 0.97 8.63 17.68
C LYS A 60 0.01 9.03 16.58
N ASN A 61 -0.75 10.10 16.80
CA ASN A 61 -1.71 10.55 15.80
C ASN A 61 -1.05 11.04 14.53
N VAL A 62 0.12 11.67 14.64
CA VAL A 62 0.87 12.08 13.45
C VAL A 62 1.21 10.87 12.58
N PHE A 63 1.70 9.81 13.20
CA PHE A 63 2.06 8.61 12.45
C PHE A 63 0.84 7.89 11.87
N LEU A 64 -0.28 7.90 12.60
CA LEU A 64 -1.50 7.30 12.07
C LEU A 64 -2.04 8.08 10.88
N GLU A 65 -1.90 9.41 10.89
CA GLU A 65 -2.29 10.22 9.75
C GLU A 65 -1.40 9.95 8.54
N LEU A 66 -0.10 9.80 8.77
CA LEU A 66 0.82 9.47 7.69
C LEU A 66 0.50 8.11 7.10
N ALA A 67 0.18 7.14 7.94
CA ALA A 67 -0.21 5.81 7.45
C ALA A 67 -1.48 5.90 6.60
N SER A 68 -2.44 6.70 7.03
CA SER A 68 -3.69 6.89 6.29
C SER A 68 -3.44 7.55 4.94
N MET A 69 -2.52 8.51 4.90
CA MET A 69 -2.16 9.20 3.67
C MET A 69 -1.54 8.22 2.68
N GLU A 70 -0.64 7.36 3.15
CA GLU A 70 -0.03 6.36 2.27
C GLU A 70 -1.05 5.34 1.78
N ARG A 71 -2.02 5.00 2.62
CA ARG A 71 -3.11 4.11 2.20
C ARG A 71 -3.88 4.71 1.03
N GLY A 72 -4.14 6.01 1.08
CA GLY A 72 -4.81 6.71 -0.02
C GLY A 72 -3.99 6.67 -1.29
N HIS A 73 -2.68 6.90 -1.17
CA HIS A 73 -1.78 6.82 -2.33
C HIS A 73 -1.79 5.41 -2.92
N LYS A 74 -1.72 4.40 -2.06
CA LYS A 74 -1.72 3.02 -2.50
C LYS A 74 -3.00 2.68 -3.25
N SER A 75 -4.14 3.11 -2.72
CA SER A 75 -5.43 2.86 -3.34
C SER A 75 -5.50 3.46 -4.74
N LYS A 76 -5.00 4.67 -4.91
CA LYS A 76 -4.98 5.34 -6.20
C LYS A 76 -4.11 4.60 -7.20
N LEU A 77 -2.93 4.16 -6.75
CA LEU A 77 -2.04 3.40 -7.62
C LEU A 77 -2.65 2.05 -7.99
N GLU A 78 -3.39 1.43 -7.08
CA GLU A 78 -4.07 0.17 -7.35
C GLU A 78 -5.13 0.35 -8.43
N ASP A 79 -5.85 1.46 -8.42
CA ASP A 79 -6.82 1.74 -9.46
C ASP A 79 -6.16 1.88 -10.81
N ILE A 80 -5.02 2.58 -10.87
CA ILE A 80 -4.26 2.72 -12.10
C ILE A 80 -3.78 1.36 -12.58
N TYR A 81 -3.25 0.55 -11.65
CA TYR A 81 -2.77 -0.78 -11.99
C TYR A 81 -3.89 -1.63 -12.60
N THR A 82 -5.07 -1.62 -11.97
CA THR A 82 -6.19 -2.42 -12.44
C THR A 82 -6.60 -2.01 -13.84
N ASN A 83 -6.64 -0.71 -14.10
CA ASN A 83 -7.01 -0.22 -15.43
C ASN A 83 -6.00 -0.60 -16.50
N MET A 84 -4.72 -0.65 -16.15
CA MET A 84 -3.68 -0.99 -17.11
C MET A 84 -3.55 -2.48 -17.33
N ALA A 85 -3.68 -3.26 -16.26
CA ALA A 85 -3.48 -4.71 -16.33
C ALA A 85 -4.71 -5.45 -16.83
N PHE A 86 -5.91 -4.92 -16.56
CA PHE A 86 -7.16 -5.59 -16.89
C PHE A 86 -8.14 -4.64 -17.58
N PRO A 87 -7.77 -4.10 -18.76
CA PRO A 87 -8.62 -3.10 -19.41
C PRO A 87 -9.98 -3.65 -19.82
N GLU A 88 -10.07 -4.94 -20.11
CA GLU A 88 -11.34 -5.54 -20.53
C GLU A 88 -12.30 -5.79 -19.39
N ALA A 89 -11.89 -5.59 -18.16
CA ALA A 89 -12.75 -5.78 -17.00
C ALA A 89 -13.78 -4.66 -16.86
N TRP A 90 -13.66 -3.59 -17.64
CA TRP A 90 -14.52 -2.40 -17.52
C TRP A 90 -15.47 -2.18 -18.70
#